data_2309309d079834235345bc506dcdb5a8
#
_entry.id   2309309d079834235345bc506dcdb5a8
#
_cell.length_a   1.000
_cell.length_b   1.000
_cell.length_c   1.000
_cell.angle_alpha   90.00
_cell.angle_beta   90.00
_cell.angle_gamma   90.00
#
_symmetry.space_group_name_H-M   'P 1'
#
loop_
_entity.id
_entity.type
_entity.pdbx_description
1 polymer ?
#
loop_
_entity_poly.entity_id
_entity_poly.type
_entity_poly.pdbx_seq_one_letter_code
_entity_poly.pdbx_strand_id
1 'polypeptide(L)'
;MVLGGGHSIGVPLAVAGDYSFIVKSATMIVHPIRVAGVTLGARQNFYYIEKMQDRIIDFIVSHSDITENQVKDLMFNTKELSKDIGSVLVGAQAVKCGILKSEGGLSDAVNKLYDLIKNENDSRIS
;
A
#
# COMPACT_ATOMS: atom_id res chain seq x y z
N MET A 1 -9.95 1.43 -3.37
CA MET A 1 -10.51 0.11 -3.00
C MET A 1 -9.79 -1.01 -3.75
N VAL A 2 -9.43 -2.09 -3.06
CA VAL A 2 -8.77 -3.28 -3.63
C VAL A 2 -9.79 -4.41 -3.74
N LEU A 3 -10.13 -4.79 -4.98
CA LEU A 3 -11.14 -5.83 -5.28
C LEU A 3 -10.53 -7.20 -5.60
N GLY A 4 -9.29 -7.24 -6.03
CA GLY A 4 -8.59 -8.47 -6.43
C GLY A 4 -7.13 -8.45 -5.98
N GLY A 5 -6.24 -7.84 -6.75
CA GLY A 5 -4.82 -7.75 -6.44
C GLY A 5 -4.33 -6.31 -6.34
N GLY A 6 -3.75 -5.93 -5.21
CA GLY A 6 -3.05 -4.67 -4.98
C GLY A 6 -1.54 -4.88 -4.88
N HIS A 7 -0.94 -5.50 -5.91
CA HIS A 7 0.44 -5.93 -5.87
C HIS A 7 1.41 -4.83 -6.30
N SER A 8 2.60 -4.78 -5.69
CA SER A 8 3.68 -3.87 -6.08
C SER A 8 3.23 -2.40 -6.05
N ILE A 9 3.20 -1.72 -7.21
CA ILE A 9 2.67 -0.34 -7.35
C ILE A 9 1.20 -0.21 -6.91
N GLY A 10 0.45 -1.31 -6.86
CA GLY A 10 -0.91 -1.33 -6.33
C GLY A 10 -0.99 -0.99 -4.85
N VAL A 11 0.09 -1.18 -4.07
CA VAL A 11 0.13 -0.83 -2.64
C VAL A 11 0.04 0.68 -2.43
N PRO A 12 0.95 1.53 -2.96
CA PRO A 12 0.83 2.97 -2.82
C PRO A 12 -0.43 3.53 -3.50
N LEU A 13 -0.88 2.96 -4.61
CA LEU A 13 -2.15 3.37 -5.23
C LEU A 13 -3.36 3.10 -4.34
N ALA A 14 -3.37 2.00 -3.59
CA ALA A 14 -4.48 1.65 -2.71
C ALA A 14 -4.61 2.60 -1.52
N VAL A 15 -3.53 3.22 -1.05
CA VAL A 15 -3.51 4.17 0.08
C VAL A 15 -3.63 5.63 -0.34
N ALA A 16 -3.55 5.95 -1.64
CA ALA A 16 -3.52 7.32 -2.16
C ALA A 16 -4.83 8.13 -1.97
N GLY A 17 -5.93 7.49 -1.63
CA GLY A 17 -7.21 8.16 -1.40
C GLY A 17 -7.48 8.44 0.07
N ASP A 18 -8.50 9.27 0.35
CA ASP A 18 -8.89 9.68 1.70
C ASP A 18 -9.33 8.50 2.59
N TYR A 19 -9.81 7.44 1.99
CA TYR A 19 -10.18 6.20 2.68
C TYR A 19 -9.90 4.97 1.82
N SER A 20 -9.45 3.89 2.44
CA SER A 20 -9.06 2.68 1.72
C SER A 20 -9.81 1.44 2.21
N PHE A 21 -10.25 0.63 1.24
CA PHE A 21 -10.92 -0.65 1.47
C PHE A 21 -10.24 -1.80 0.75
N ILE A 22 -10.34 -2.99 1.34
CA ILE A 22 -9.97 -4.26 0.71
C ILE A 22 -11.09 -5.28 0.89
N VAL A 23 -11.42 -6.03 -0.15
CA VAL A 23 -12.35 -7.16 0.00
C VAL A 23 -11.62 -8.36 0.61
N LYS A 24 -12.37 -9.22 1.31
CA LYS A 24 -11.85 -10.35 2.09
C LYS A 24 -10.91 -11.29 1.30
N SER A 25 -11.19 -11.50 0.02
CA SER A 25 -10.42 -12.39 -0.85
C SER A 25 -9.30 -11.72 -1.63
N ALA A 26 -9.20 -10.39 -1.57
CA ALA A 26 -8.16 -9.67 -2.28
C ALA A 26 -6.79 -9.81 -1.61
N THR A 27 -5.75 -9.72 -2.41
CA THR A 27 -4.37 -9.86 -1.97
C THR A 27 -3.56 -8.60 -2.25
N MET A 28 -2.57 -8.33 -1.41
CA MET A 28 -1.54 -7.32 -1.64
C MET A 28 -0.17 -7.98 -1.54
N ILE A 29 0.75 -7.58 -2.43
CA ILE A 29 2.15 -8.02 -2.35
C ILE A 29 3.02 -6.79 -2.13
N VAL A 30 3.67 -6.77 -0.97
CA VAL A 30 4.62 -5.73 -0.57
C VAL A 30 6.02 -6.26 -0.80
N HIS A 31 6.77 -5.64 -1.70
CA HIS A 31 8.14 -6.05 -2.04
C HIS A 31 9.03 -4.85 -2.40
N PRO A 32 10.37 -4.98 -2.36
CA PRO A 32 11.28 -3.92 -2.76
C PRO A 32 11.14 -3.56 -4.24
N ILE A 33 11.58 -2.36 -4.61
CA ILE A 33 11.68 -1.98 -6.02
C ILE A 33 12.60 -2.96 -6.75
N ARG A 34 12.17 -3.36 -7.94
CA ARG A 34 12.95 -4.21 -8.84
C ARG A 34 13.29 -3.46 -10.10
N VAL A 35 14.50 -3.64 -10.55
CA VAL A 35 14.97 -3.10 -11.84
C VAL A 35 15.40 -4.27 -12.70
N ALA A 36 14.87 -4.32 -13.92
CA ALA A 36 15.27 -5.29 -14.94
C ALA A 36 15.93 -4.54 -16.09
N GLY A 37 17.05 -5.09 -16.62
CA GLY A 37 17.75 -4.54 -17.76
C GLY A 37 19.25 -4.36 -17.55
N VAL A 38 19.93 -3.83 -18.58
CA VAL A 38 21.37 -3.48 -18.52
C VAL A 38 21.52 -2.19 -17.72
N THR A 39 22.27 -2.25 -16.63
CA THR A 39 22.58 -1.08 -15.80
C THR A 39 23.97 -0.55 -16.11
N LEU A 40 24.06 0.69 -16.57
CA LEU A 40 25.32 1.42 -16.70
C LEU A 40 25.56 2.21 -15.40
N GLY A 41 26.72 2.00 -14.75
CA GLY A 41 27.05 2.68 -13.51
C GLY A 41 26.35 2.11 -12.27
N ALA A 42 26.73 0.91 -11.85
CA ALA A 42 26.09 0.15 -10.76
C ALA A 42 25.88 0.95 -9.45
N ARG A 43 26.83 1.81 -9.07
CA ARG A 43 26.78 2.59 -7.84
C ARG A 43 25.71 3.67 -7.86
N GLN A 44 25.62 4.44 -8.98
CA GLN A 44 24.63 5.49 -9.15
C GLN A 44 23.21 4.91 -9.23
N ASN A 45 23.06 3.76 -9.91
CA ASN A 45 21.79 3.06 -10.01
C ASN A 45 21.30 2.52 -8.66
N PHE A 46 22.20 1.96 -7.86
CA PHE A 46 21.88 1.50 -6.52
C PHE A 46 21.34 2.66 -5.65
N TYR A 47 22.06 3.77 -5.62
CA TYR A 47 21.63 4.97 -4.87
C TYR A 47 20.29 5.53 -5.37
N TYR A 48 20.06 5.54 -6.67
CA TYR A 48 18.80 5.97 -7.25
C TYR A 48 17.62 5.08 -6.84
N ILE A 49 17.81 3.76 -6.92
CA ILE A 49 16.78 2.77 -6.54
C ILE A 49 16.45 2.88 -5.06
N GLU A 50 17.45 2.99 -4.19
CA GLU A 50 17.29 3.17 -2.75
C GLU A 50 16.47 4.44 -2.47
N LYS A 51 16.84 5.57 -3.07
CA LYS A 51 16.11 6.83 -2.92
C LYS A 51 14.65 6.75 -3.42
N MET A 52 14.40 6.02 -4.52
CA MET A 52 13.05 5.81 -5.01
C MET A 52 12.23 4.92 -4.08
N GLN A 53 12.85 3.91 -3.49
CA GLN A 53 12.22 3.04 -2.51
C GLN A 53 11.83 3.79 -1.24
N ASP A 54 12.72 4.61 -0.70
CA ASP A 54 12.44 5.45 0.47
C ASP A 54 11.23 6.36 0.21
N ARG A 55 11.16 7.00 -0.95
CA ARG A 55 10.00 7.83 -1.34
C ARG A 55 8.68 7.06 -1.38
N ILE A 56 8.70 5.81 -1.83
CA ILE A 56 7.49 4.96 -1.84
C ILE A 56 7.11 4.57 -0.41
N ILE A 57 8.09 4.24 0.43
CA ILE A 57 7.85 3.95 1.85
C ILE A 57 7.25 5.17 2.55
N ASP A 58 7.85 6.35 2.39
CA ASP A 58 7.36 7.60 2.94
C ASP A 58 5.91 7.90 2.50
N PHE A 59 5.61 7.66 1.23
CA PHE A 59 4.25 7.83 0.71
C PHE A 59 3.25 6.88 1.38
N ILE A 60 3.59 5.58 1.50
CA ILE A 60 2.74 4.60 2.16
C ILE A 60 2.51 4.99 3.63
N VAL A 61 3.56 5.32 4.35
CA VAL A 61 3.49 5.69 5.78
C VAL A 61 2.67 6.97 5.99
N SER A 62 2.81 7.97 5.13
CA SER A 62 2.06 9.23 5.23
C SER A 62 0.58 9.11 4.91
N HIS A 63 0.14 8.04 4.23
CA HIS A 63 -1.26 7.82 3.82
C HIS A 63 -1.93 6.61 4.51
N SER A 64 -1.29 6.04 5.52
CA SER A 64 -1.79 4.84 6.22
C SER A 64 -1.40 4.87 7.70
N ASP A 65 -1.76 3.83 8.46
CA ASP A 65 -1.44 3.73 9.88
C ASP A 65 -0.23 2.82 10.14
N ILE A 66 0.41 2.29 9.07
CA ILE A 66 1.58 1.43 9.19
C ILE A 66 2.83 2.25 9.46
N THR A 67 3.76 1.71 10.24
CA THR A 67 5.06 2.36 10.48
C THR A 67 6.09 2.01 9.40
N GLU A 68 7.10 2.85 9.25
CA GLU A 68 8.21 2.63 8.32
C GLU A 68 8.91 1.28 8.54
N ASN A 69 9.19 0.92 9.80
CA ASN A 69 9.81 -0.36 10.13
C ASN A 69 8.94 -1.54 9.71
N GLN A 70 7.63 -1.47 9.93
CA GLN A 70 6.70 -2.52 9.51
C GLN A 70 6.64 -2.65 7.98
N VAL A 71 6.65 -1.53 7.24
CA VAL A 71 6.72 -1.59 5.76
C VAL A 71 8.01 -2.26 5.30
N LYS A 72 9.15 -1.89 5.90
CA LYS A 72 10.45 -2.50 5.60
C LYS A 72 10.47 -3.99 5.94
N ASP A 73 9.94 -4.39 7.09
CA ASP A 73 9.83 -5.80 7.48
C ASP A 73 9.00 -6.61 6.48
N LEU A 74 7.88 -6.07 6.00
CA LEU A 74 7.07 -6.71 4.96
C LEU A 74 7.81 -6.77 3.61
N MET A 75 8.49 -5.70 3.22
CA MET A 75 9.23 -5.62 1.95
C MET A 75 10.39 -6.61 1.88
N PHE A 76 11.14 -6.76 2.98
CA PHE A 76 12.36 -7.58 3.02
C PHE A 76 12.14 -8.98 3.61
N ASN A 77 10.90 -9.39 3.80
CA ASN A 77 10.57 -10.75 4.24
C ASN A 77 11.03 -11.78 3.20
N THR A 78 11.84 -12.73 3.65
CA THR A 78 12.38 -13.82 2.81
C THR A 78 11.69 -15.16 3.02
N LYS A 79 10.65 -15.21 3.88
CA LYS A 79 10.05 -16.48 4.33
C LYS A 79 8.78 -16.85 3.56
N GLU A 80 8.06 -15.88 3.00
CA GLU A 80 6.73 -16.12 2.41
C GLU A 80 6.76 -16.39 0.91
N LEU A 81 7.65 -15.75 0.17
CA LEU A 81 7.80 -15.94 -1.27
C LEU A 81 8.95 -16.90 -1.55
N SER A 82 8.63 -18.10 -2.01
CA SER A 82 9.61 -19.21 -2.17
C SER A 82 10.78 -18.92 -3.13
N LYS A 83 10.70 -17.89 -3.96
CA LYS A 83 11.75 -17.49 -4.93
C LYS A 83 11.96 -15.98 -4.98
N ASP A 84 11.48 -15.24 -3.97
CA ASP A 84 11.48 -13.78 -4.01
C ASP A 84 11.45 -13.17 -2.60
N ILE A 85 11.69 -11.87 -2.53
CA ILE A 85 11.65 -11.09 -1.29
C ILE A 85 10.34 -10.31 -1.24
N GLY A 86 9.64 -10.35 -0.11
CA GLY A 86 8.40 -9.62 0.12
C GLY A 86 7.37 -10.43 0.90
N SER A 87 6.22 -9.81 1.14
CA SER A 87 5.10 -10.39 1.88
C SER A 87 3.82 -10.35 1.08
N VAL A 88 3.00 -11.40 1.25
CA VAL A 88 1.63 -11.48 0.74
C VAL A 88 0.67 -11.22 1.90
N LEU A 89 -0.21 -10.23 1.74
CA LEU A 89 -1.27 -9.91 2.68
C LEU A 89 -2.61 -10.23 2.05
N VAL A 90 -3.50 -10.88 2.78
CA VAL A 90 -4.85 -11.25 2.32
C VAL A 90 -5.89 -10.52 3.17
N GLY A 91 -6.78 -9.78 2.53
CA GLY A 91 -7.94 -9.14 3.16
C GLY A 91 -7.61 -8.45 4.48
N ALA A 92 -8.13 -9.00 5.57
CA ALA A 92 -7.96 -8.47 6.92
C ALA A 92 -6.49 -8.30 7.37
N GLN A 93 -5.53 -9.01 6.78
CA GLN A 93 -4.11 -8.84 7.14
C GLN A 93 -3.59 -7.46 6.74
N ALA A 94 -4.04 -6.93 5.59
CA ALA A 94 -3.67 -5.59 5.12
C ALA A 94 -4.26 -4.48 6.01
N VAL A 95 -5.42 -4.73 6.61
CA VAL A 95 -6.04 -3.83 7.61
C VAL A 95 -5.32 -3.96 8.96
N LYS A 96 -5.06 -5.17 9.42
CA LYS A 96 -4.43 -5.42 10.72
C LYS A 96 -3.02 -4.83 10.82
N CYS A 97 -2.24 -4.84 9.72
CA CYS A 97 -0.92 -4.21 9.70
C CYS A 97 -0.97 -2.69 9.49
N GLY A 98 -2.14 -2.10 9.26
CA GLY A 98 -2.32 -0.65 9.12
C GLY A 98 -2.11 -0.09 7.72
N ILE A 99 -1.89 -0.91 6.69
CA ILE A 99 -1.78 -0.42 5.30
C ILE A 99 -3.14 0.11 4.81
N LEU A 100 -4.22 -0.64 5.03
CA LEU A 100 -5.56 -0.26 4.61
C LEU A 100 -6.47 0.01 5.81
N LYS A 101 -7.47 0.87 5.64
CA LYS A 101 -8.34 1.33 6.73
C LYS A 101 -9.41 0.31 7.11
N SER A 102 -10.02 -0.38 6.13
CA SER A 102 -11.14 -1.28 6.41
C SER A 102 -11.22 -2.44 5.44
N GLU A 103 -11.71 -3.59 5.93
CA GLU A 103 -12.25 -4.64 5.10
C GLU A 103 -13.69 -4.29 4.72
N GLY A 104 -14.04 -4.40 3.45
CA GLY A 104 -15.39 -4.10 2.98
C GLY A 104 -15.54 -4.21 1.47
N GLY A 105 -16.78 -4.30 1.02
CA GLY A 105 -17.17 -4.40 -0.39
C GLY A 105 -17.50 -3.04 -1.02
N LEU A 106 -18.02 -3.09 -2.25
CA LEU A 106 -18.36 -1.90 -3.02
C LEU A 106 -19.41 -1.03 -2.30
N SER A 107 -20.41 -1.66 -1.68
CA SER A 107 -21.44 -0.93 -0.93
C SER A 107 -20.85 -0.15 0.25
N ASP A 108 -19.90 -0.75 0.97
CA ASP A 108 -19.22 -0.10 2.11
C ASP A 108 -18.40 1.11 1.63
N ALA A 109 -17.70 0.97 0.50
CA ALA A 109 -16.93 2.05 -0.10
C ALA A 109 -17.83 3.21 -0.58
N VAL A 110 -18.96 2.91 -1.20
CA VAL A 110 -19.94 3.93 -1.65
C VAL A 110 -20.56 4.64 -0.46
N ASN A 111 -20.99 3.92 0.57
CA ASN A 111 -21.54 4.53 1.78
C ASN A 111 -20.52 5.46 2.45
N LYS A 112 -19.27 5.00 2.57
CA LYS A 112 -18.18 5.82 3.12
C LYS A 112 -17.93 7.09 2.31
N LEU A 113 -18.01 7.02 0.98
CA LEU A 113 -17.88 8.20 0.11
C LEU A 113 -18.99 9.23 0.41
N TYR A 114 -20.24 8.80 0.55
CA TYR A 114 -21.33 9.69 0.93
C TYR A 114 -21.11 10.33 2.30
N ASP A 115 -20.62 9.58 3.28
CA ASP A 115 -20.29 10.12 4.60
C ASP A 115 -19.19 11.19 4.52
N LEU A 116 -18.14 10.97 3.72
CA LEU A 116 -17.05 11.92 3.53
C LEU A 116 -17.57 13.22 2.89
N ILE A 117 -18.40 13.13 1.84
CA ILE A 117 -19.01 14.28 1.16
C ILE A 117 -19.89 15.08 2.13
N LYS A 118 -20.70 14.41 2.95
CA LYS A 118 -21.55 15.06 3.94
C LYS A 118 -20.73 15.84 4.97
N ASN A 119 -19.71 15.21 5.54
CA ASN A 119 -18.85 15.83 6.54
C ASN A 119 -18.09 17.04 5.99
N GLU A 120 -17.64 16.99 4.73
CA GLU A 120 -16.99 18.13 4.07
C GLU A 120 -17.96 19.30 3.87
N ASN A 121 -19.20 19.05 3.48
CA ASN A 121 -20.22 20.09 3.34
C ASN A 121 -20.57 20.73 4.68
N ASP A 122 -20.72 19.95 5.75
CA ASP A 122 -21.02 20.46 7.09
C ASP A 122 -19.87 21.34 7.63
N SER A 123 -18.60 20.99 7.32
CA SER A 123 -17.43 21.79 7.73
C SER A 123 -17.26 23.10 6.96
N ARG A 124 -17.86 23.25 5.77
CA ARG A 124 -17.84 24.49 4.98
C ARG A 124 -18.92 25.48 5.37
N ILE A 125 -19.92 25.04 6.12
CA ILE A 125 -21.10 25.87 6.55
C ILE A 125 -20.89 26.41 7.99
N SER A 126 -19.95 25.83 8.73
CA SER A 126 -19.55 26.26 10.09
C SER A 126 -18.43 27.27 10.05
#